data_e6d2ff191051c476d39e5cacbc0ca247
#
_entry.id   e6d2ff191051c476d39e5cacbc0ca247
#
_cell.length_a   1.000
_cell.length_b   1.000
_cell.length_c   1.000
_cell.angle_alpha   90.00
_cell.angle_beta   90.00
_cell.angle_gamma   90.00
#
_symmetry.space_group_name_H-M   'P 1'
#
loop_
_entity.id
_entity.type
_entity.pdbx_description
1 polymer ?
#
loop_
_entity_poly.entity_id
_entity_poly.type
_entity_poly.pdbx_seq_one_letter_code
_entity_poly.pdbx_strand_id
1 'polypeptide(L)'
;RVVPTSRFRDVSAVISVGYGSTDLGFGESHPHRSPEGVAHFLEHKLFEDQDLHVFERFGKRGARVNAMTGFGRTTYYFQAGTAFDANLGDLLHLVSRAHLTPENVEKERGIIAQELRMYEDSPVYRGFFGLLGALYAEHPVRHPVGGTVESIADIDVEELLACHRAFYRAGNMALAVAGPVDPERVLELADAAAIPAGEPPARFCPEDLGPPSLAHVDVSMDVARPRFLLGYKERQLISDADARLQRDLATRICMDLVLGAGSDAREELQRGGAFDDSLTGSYLGEARFGAAAVVCETEDAGRVEDALRGLLERPLDGDAADLERIRRRHLGALVRAFDSVQSLAFGQAEEALLGVAPFGQLARMEGLQIEDVEARRAALFEPLASATCRVG
;
A
#
# COMPACT_ATOMS: atom_id res chain seq x y z
N ARG A 1 5.51 9.73 -16.35
CA ARG A 1 5.04 8.89 -17.46
C ARG A 1 3.75 9.43 -18.06
N VAL A 2 3.59 9.33 -19.38
CA VAL A 2 2.35 9.76 -20.04
C VAL A 2 1.83 8.61 -20.89
N VAL A 3 0.53 8.29 -20.75
CA VAL A 3 -0.18 7.29 -21.55
C VAL A 3 -1.27 8.00 -22.36
N PRO A 4 -0.91 8.59 -23.52
CA PRO A 4 -1.87 9.29 -24.37
C PRO A 4 -2.81 8.27 -25.02
N THR A 5 -4.11 8.48 -24.81
CA THR A 5 -5.13 7.59 -25.37
C THR A 5 -6.47 8.31 -25.55
N SER A 6 -7.08 8.12 -26.71
CA SER A 6 -8.40 8.66 -27.04
C SER A 6 -9.56 7.73 -26.63
N ARG A 7 -9.27 6.59 -26.00
CA ARG A 7 -10.32 5.65 -25.53
C ARG A 7 -11.22 6.24 -24.44
N PHE A 8 -10.73 7.20 -23.69
CA PHE A 8 -11.44 7.86 -22.60
C PHE A 8 -11.79 9.31 -22.95
N ARG A 9 -12.81 9.82 -22.30
CA ARG A 9 -13.12 11.26 -22.32
C ARG A 9 -12.41 11.99 -21.19
N ASP A 10 -12.21 11.30 -20.09
CA ASP A 10 -11.55 11.81 -18.89
C ASP A 10 -10.04 11.62 -18.95
N VAL A 11 -9.36 12.49 -18.25
CA VAL A 11 -7.94 12.38 -17.91
C VAL A 11 -7.79 12.04 -16.44
N SER A 12 -6.85 11.19 -16.10
CA SER A 12 -6.39 10.99 -14.73
C SER A 12 -4.91 11.32 -14.63
N ALA A 13 -4.53 12.08 -13.61
CA ALA A 13 -3.14 12.33 -13.22
C ALA A 13 -2.92 11.85 -11.80
N VAL A 14 -1.78 11.19 -11.58
CA VAL A 14 -1.38 10.60 -10.31
C VAL A 14 0.04 11.04 -10.01
N ILE A 15 0.27 11.60 -8.82
CA ILE A 15 1.61 11.86 -8.28
C ILE A 15 1.80 10.95 -7.07
N SER A 16 2.78 10.06 -7.13
CA SER A 16 3.20 9.24 -6.00
C SER A 16 4.52 9.75 -5.45
N VAL A 17 4.57 9.98 -4.16
CA VAL A 17 5.75 10.38 -3.40
C VAL A 17 6.27 9.16 -2.64
N GLY A 18 7.54 8.83 -2.75
CA GLY A 18 8.17 7.75 -2.01
C GLY A 18 8.35 8.12 -0.53
N TYR A 19 7.26 8.41 0.15
CA TYR A 19 7.19 8.74 1.57
C TYR A 19 5.90 8.20 2.16
N GLY A 20 6.00 7.38 3.18
CA GLY A 20 4.84 6.75 3.82
C GLY A 20 5.03 6.58 5.32
N SER A 21 4.11 5.88 5.96
CA SER A 21 4.06 5.76 7.43
C SER A 21 5.27 5.05 8.05
N THR A 22 6.04 4.29 7.27
CA THR A 22 7.25 3.62 7.76
C THR A 22 8.52 4.47 7.67
N ASP A 23 8.45 5.67 7.08
CA ASP A 23 9.60 6.57 6.92
C ASP A 23 9.73 7.51 8.14
N LEU A 24 9.86 6.92 9.33
CA LEU A 24 9.94 7.66 10.60
C LEU A 24 11.35 8.15 10.94
N GLY A 25 12.38 7.68 10.25
CA GLY A 25 13.76 8.09 10.47
C GLY A 25 14.45 8.49 9.18
N PHE A 26 15.09 9.67 9.13
CA PHE A 26 15.83 10.14 7.96
C PHE A 26 16.96 11.12 8.31
N GLY A 27 17.88 11.32 7.38
CA GLY A 27 19.02 12.23 7.53
C GLY A 27 20.37 11.52 7.33
N GLU A 28 21.49 12.20 7.60
CA GLU A 28 22.81 11.61 7.40
C GLU A 28 23.51 11.26 8.74
N SER A 29 24.03 12.27 9.44
CA SER A 29 24.86 12.04 10.64
C SER A 29 24.07 11.99 11.95
N HIS A 30 22.92 12.65 11.99
CA HIS A 30 22.02 12.69 13.14
C HIS A 30 20.61 12.40 12.63
N PRO A 31 20.11 11.16 12.76
CA PRO A 31 18.80 10.80 12.25
C PRO A 31 17.71 11.65 12.89
N HIS A 32 16.96 12.37 12.07
CA HIS A 32 15.70 12.93 12.48
C HIS A 32 14.73 11.79 12.74
N ARG A 33 13.93 11.87 13.79
CA ARG A 33 12.90 10.88 14.11
C ARG A 33 11.54 11.56 14.21
N SER A 34 10.67 11.17 13.32
CA SER A 34 9.30 11.66 13.25
C SER A 34 8.34 10.85 14.10
N PRO A 35 7.30 11.46 14.68
CA PRO A 35 6.19 10.73 15.28
C PRO A 35 5.44 9.86 14.27
N GLU A 36 4.82 8.78 14.76
CA GLU A 36 3.93 7.96 13.95
C GLU A 36 2.72 8.78 13.46
N GLY A 37 2.30 8.54 12.22
CA GLY A 37 1.19 9.25 11.59
C GLY A 37 1.58 10.54 10.86
N VAL A 38 2.83 11.00 10.93
CA VAL A 38 3.27 12.25 10.30
C VAL A 38 3.03 12.29 8.79
N ALA A 39 3.23 11.17 8.07
CA ALA A 39 3.00 11.11 6.64
C ALA A 39 1.52 11.30 6.28
N HIS A 40 0.63 10.67 7.02
CA HIS A 40 -0.82 10.82 6.87
C HIS A 40 -1.29 12.22 7.27
N PHE A 41 -0.75 12.77 8.37
CA PHE A 41 -1.03 14.13 8.77
C PHE A 41 -0.63 15.15 7.69
N LEU A 42 0.56 14.97 7.10
CA LEU A 42 1.05 15.82 6.01
C LEU A 42 0.14 15.70 4.77
N GLU A 43 -0.34 14.51 4.44
CA GLU A 43 -1.30 14.30 3.36
C GLU A 43 -2.53 15.19 3.53
N HIS A 44 -3.17 15.16 4.69
CA HIS A 44 -4.32 16.02 5.02
C HIS A 44 -3.98 17.50 4.86
N LYS A 45 -2.82 17.90 5.37
CA LYS A 45 -2.43 19.32 5.39
C LYS A 45 -2.14 19.90 4.02
N LEU A 46 -1.68 19.09 3.06
CA LEU A 46 -1.40 19.60 1.71
C LEU A 46 -2.68 20.00 0.94
N PHE A 47 -3.86 19.55 1.36
CA PHE A 47 -5.13 20.01 0.78
C PHE A 47 -5.58 21.39 1.26
N GLU A 48 -4.94 21.97 2.27
CA GLU A 48 -5.20 23.33 2.70
C GLU A 48 -4.26 24.32 2.01
N ASP A 49 -4.82 25.40 1.47
CA ASP A 49 -4.09 26.50 0.86
C ASP A 49 -4.58 27.83 1.45
N GLN A 50 -3.86 28.93 1.20
CA GLN A 50 -4.14 30.26 1.81
C GLN A 50 -5.54 30.77 1.49
N ASP A 51 -5.99 30.62 0.24
CA ASP A 51 -7.18 31.31 -0.27
C ASP A 51 -8.40 30.40 -0.41
N LEU A 52 -8.19 29.11 -0.73
CA LEU A 52 -9.28 28.19 -1.01
C LEU A 52 -8.82 26.75 -0.83
N HIS A 53 -9.63 25.95 -0.14
CA HIS A 53 -9.38 24.53 0.00
C HIS A 53 -9.26 23.84 -1.38
N VAL A 54 -8.24 23.00 -1.57
CA VAL A 54 -7.93 22.39 -2.87
C VAL A 54 -9.13 21.62 -3.44
N PHE A 55 -9.89 20.91 -2.62
CA PHE A 55 -11.12 20.21 -3.05
C PHE A 55 -12.13 21.14 -3.73
N GLU A 56 -12.27 22.38 -3.26
CA GLU A 56 -13.20 23.34 -3.89
C GLU A 56 -12.71 23.79 -5.25
N ARG A 57 -11.39 23.97 -5.45
CA ARG A 57 -10.83 24.33 -6.76
C ARG A 57 -11.13 23.26 -7.80
N PHE A 58 -10.90 21.99 -7.46
CA PHE A 58 -11.20 20.87 -8.35
C PHE A 58 -12.72 20.72 -8.56
N GLY A 59 -13.53 20.82 -7.52
CA GLY A 59 -14.98 20.71 -7.58
C GLY A 59 -15.61 21.76 -8.49
N LYS A 60 -15.13 23.02 -8.47
CA LYS A 60 -15.59 24.10 -9.37
C LYS A 60 -15.37 23.78 -10.86
N ARG A 61 -14.41 22.90 -11.19
CA ARG A 61 -14.12 22.44 -12.54
C ARG A 61 -14.72 21.07 -12.87
N GLY A 62 -15.52 20.50 -11.96
CA GLY A 62 -16.11 19.17 -12.11
C GLY A 62 -15.08 18.03 -12.01
N ALA A 63 -13.92 18.29 -11.46
CA ALA A 63 -12.88 17.31 -11.22
C ALA A 63 -13.03 16.66 -9.84
N ARG A 64 -12.60 15.39 -9.72
CA ARG A 64 -12.48 14.67 -8.47
C ARG A 64 -11.00 14.57 -8.10
N VAL A 65 -10.65 15.02 -6.92
CA VAL A 65 -9.29 14.92 -6.37
C VAL A 65 -9.33 14.11 -5.07
N ASN A 66 -8.29 13.36 -4.81
CA ASN A 66 -8.12 12.64 -3.53
C ASN A 66 -6.64 12.31 -3.31
N ALA A 67 -6.33 11.79 -2.13
CA ALA A 67 -5.03 11.22 -1.81
C ALA A 67 -5.16 9.97 -0.95
N MET A 68 -4.06 9.28 -0.77
CA MET A 68 -3.95 8.15 0.15
C MET A 68 -2.51 8.00 0.63
N THR A 69 -2.34 7.74 1.92
CA THR A 69 -1.07 7.38 2.53
C THR A 69 -1.02 5.88 2.80
N GLY A 70 0.05 5.24 2.33
CA GLY A 70 0.36 3.85 2.62
C GLY A 70 1.63 3.72 3.47
N PHE A 71 2.14 2.51 3.57
CA PHE A 71 3.35 2.22 4.35
C PHE A 71 4.61 2.86 3.75
N GLY A 72 4.81 2.78 2.43
CA GLY A 72 6.01 3.26 1.75
C GLY A 72 5.80 4.45 0.82
N ARG A 73 4.57 4.93 0.64
CA ARG A 73 4.26 6.04 -0.26
C ARG A 73 3.00 6.80 0.11
N THR A 74 2.92 8.06 -0.33
CA THR A 74 1.71 8.87 -0.36
C THR A 74 1.39 9.24 -1.80
N THR A 75 0.14 9.07 -2.21
CA THR A 75 -0.29 9.26 -3.60
C THR A 75 -1.42 10.27 -3.68
N TYR A 76 -1.26 11.28 -4.53
CA TYR A 76 -2.22 12.34 -4.83
C TYR A 76 -2.71 12.20 -6.26
N TYR A 77 -4.00 12.34 -6.51
CA TYR A 77 -4.53 12.11 -7.84
C TYR A 77 -5.82 12.89 -8.12
N PHE A 78 -6.06 13.14 -9.40
CA PHE A 78 -7.37 13.60 -9.86
C PHE A 78 -7.85 12.85 -11.09
N GLN A 79 -9.15 12.94 -11.32
CA GLN A 79 -9.81 12.58 -12.57
C GLN A 79 -10.73 13.71 -13.01
N ALA A 80 -10.66 14.11 -14.28
CA ALA A 80 -11.44 15.21 -14.84
C ALA A 80 -11.71 15.02 -16.33
N GLY A 81 -12.88 15.47 -16.80
CA GLY A 81 -13.24 15.53 -18.22
C GLY A 81 -12.90 16.87 -18.86
N THR A 82 -12.52 17.88 -18.10
CA THR A 82 -12.25 19.26 -18.58
C THR A 82 -11.14 19.92 -17.77
N ALA A 83 -10.66 21.08 -18.24
CA ALA A 83 -9.70 21.95 -17.55
C ALA A 83 -8.42 21.22 -17.08
N PHE A 84 -7.86 20.37 -17.95
CA PHE A 84 -6.70 19.55 -17.65
C PHE A 84 -5.52 20.36 -17.10
N ASP A 85 -5.12 21.43 -17.81
CA ASP A 85 -3.95 22.25 -17.44
C ASP A 85 -4.09 22.84 -16.03
N ALA A 86 -5.28 23.36 -15.71
CA ALA A 86 -5.55 23.95 -14.41
C ALA A 86 -5.58 22.88 -13.30
N ASN A 87 -6.13 21.71 -13.58
CA ASN A 87 -6.15 20.60 -12.62
C ASN A 87 -4.76 20.01 -12.39
N LEU A 88 -3.96 19.80 -13.44
CA LEU A 88 -2.58 19.34 -13.28
C LEU A 88 -1.72 20.38 -12.58
N GLY A 89 -1.90 21.67 -12.92
CA GLY A 89 -1.21 22.75 -12.23
C GLY A 89 -1.50 22.78 -10.72
N ASP A 90 -2.77 22.63 -10.33
CA ASP A 90 -3.16 22.58 -8.91
C ASP A 90 -2.64 21.31 -8.21
N LEU A 91 -2.63 20.16 -8.89
CA LEU A 91 -2.05 18.92 -8.31
C LEU A 91 -0.53 19.04 -8.08
N LEU A 92 0.20 19.63 -9.03
CA LEU A 92 1.62 19.91 -8.91
C LEU A 92 1.90 20.95 -7.82
N HIS A 93 1.07 21.98 -7.71
CA HIS A 93 1.14 23.00 -6.66
C HIS A 93 0.95 22.38 -5.28
N LEU A 94 -0.06 21.51 -5.12
CA LEU A 94 -0.39 20.81 -3.88
C LEU A 94 0.85 20.08 -3.29
N VAL A 95 1.59 19.35 -4.12
CA VAL A 95 2.76 18.60 -3.64
C VAL A 95 4.03 19.46 -3.50
N SER A 96 4.10 20.61 -4.17
CA SER A 96 5.29 21.47 -4.16
C SER A 96 5.33 22.45 -2.98
N ARG A 97 4.20 22.72 -2.34
CA ARG A 97 4.07 23.73 -1.28
C ARG A 97 3.17 23.25 -0.16
N ALA A 98 3.59 23.50 1.06
CA ALA A 98 2.79 23.25 2.25
C ALA A 98 2.45 24.59 2.92
N HIS A 99 1.15 24.86 3.09
CA HIS A 99 0.68 26.01 3.87
C HIS A 99 0.34 25.56 5.28
N LEU A 100 1.28 25.72 6.19
CA LEU A 100 1.18 25.23 7.57
C LEU A 100 1.26 26.40 8.56
N THR A 101 0.25 26.51 9.42
CA THR A 101 0.23 27.42 10.57
C THR A 101 -0.10 26.63 11.82
N PRO A 102 0.29 27.11 13.03
CA PRO A 102 -0.07 26.42 14.26
C PRO A 102 -1.58 26.17 14.40
N GLU A 103 -2.39 27.14 13.95
CA GLU A 103 -3.85 27.08 14.05
C GLU A 103 -4.45 26.01 13.13
N ASN A 104 -3.96 25.93 11.88
CA ASN A 104 -4.50 24.96 10.94
C ASN A 104 -3.99 23.53 11.23
N VAL A 105 -2.80 23.38 11.81
CA VAL A 105 -2.29 22.08 12.28
C VAL A 105 -3.09 21.57 13.47
N GLU A 106 -3.38 22.46 14.45
CA GLU A 106 -4.19 22.08 15.61
C GLU A 106 -5.62 21.69 15.24
N LYS A 107 -6.24 22.42 14.33
CA LYS A 107 -7.58 22.09 13.79
C LYS A 107 -7.59 20.70 13.16
N GLU A 108 -6.60 20.41 12.31
CA GLU A 108 -6.50 19.13 11.60
C GLU A 108 -6.23 17.96 12.54
N ARG A 109 -5.41 18.17 13.56
CA ARG A 109 -5.17 17.16 14.62
C ARG A 109 -6.47 16.66 15.23
N GLY A 110 -7.44 17.56 15.48
CA GLY A 110 -8.76 17.20 15.99
C GLY A 110 -9.55 16.32 15.00
N ILE A 111 -9.46 16.59 13.70
CA ILE A 111 -10.14 15.84 12.66
C ILE A 111 -9.51 14.44 12.53
N ILE A 112 -8.18 14.36 12.44
CA ILE A 112 -7.44 13.09 12.36
C ILE A 112 -7.68 12.24 13.62
N ALA A 113 -7.70 12.85 14.81
CA ALA A 113 -7.99 12.12 16.03
C ALA A 113 -9.39 11.46 16.04
N GLN A 114 -10.38 12.07 15.39
CA GLN A 114 -11.71 11.46 15.21
C GLN A 114 -11.67 10.30 14.23
N GLU A 115 -10.94 10.45 13.13
CA GLU A 115 -10.74 9.40 12.14
C GLU A 115 -10.03 8.19 12.76
N LEU A 116 -8.96 8.39 13.53
CA LEU A 116 -8.23 7.33 14.21
C LEU A 116 -9.13 6.53 15.16
N ARG A 117 -9.98 7.23 15.96
CA ARG A 117 -10.96 6.53 16.82
C ARG A 117 -11.95 5.69 16.03
N MET A 118 -12.39 6.18 14.87
CA MET A 118 -13.28 5.40 13.99
C MET A 118 -12.57 4.10 13.48
N TYR A 119 -11.27 4.18 13.18
CA TYR A 119 -10.50 2.99 12.81
C TYR A 119 -10.29 2.04 13.99
N GLU A 120 -10.11 2.54 15.20
CA GLU A 120 -9.98 1.74 16.41
C GLU A 120 -11.25 0.90 16.72
N ASP A 121 -12.41 1.36 16.28
CA ASP A 121 -13.68 0.62 16.39
C ASP A 121 -13.83 -0.49 15.32
N SER A 122 -12.89 -0.60 14.38
CA SER A 122 -12.93 -1.61 13.31
C SER A 122 -12.20 -2.89 13.70
N PRO A 123 -12.89 -4.04 13.82
CA PRO A 123 -12.26 -5.34 14.10
C PRO A 123 -11.23 -5.77 13.04
N VAL A 124 -11.47 -5.40 11.78
CA VAL A 124 -10.54 -5.68 10.67
C VAL A 124 -9.23 -4.91 10.88
N TYR A 125 -9.33 -3.64 11.19
CA TYR A 125 -8.17 -2.78 11.43
C TYR A 125 -7.38 -3.21 12.68
N ARG A 126 -8.06 -3.44 13.79
CA ARG A 126 -7.45 -3.89 15.04
C ARG A 126 -6.77 -5.24 14.90
N GLY A 127 -7.42 -6.19 14.20
CA GLY A 127 -6.83 -7.51 13.94
C GLY A 127 -5.61 -7.42 13.03
N PHE A 128 -5.67 -6.60 11.98
CA PHE A 128 -4.56 -6.43 11.05
C PHE A 128 -3.32 -5.84 11.73
N PHE A 129 -3.46 -4.74 12.49
CA PHE A 129 -2.33 -4.15 13.20
C PHE A 129 -1.91 -4.97 14.43
N GLY A 130 -2.84 -5.71 15.06
CA GLY A 130 -2.51 -6.71 16.07
C GLY A 130 -1.58 -7.80 15.50
N LEU A 131 -1.90 -8.32 14.31
CA LEU A 131 -1.07 -9.28 13.61
C LEU A 131 0.29 -8.71 13.21
N LEU A 132 0.34 -7.50 12.65
CA LEU A 132 1.61 -6.85 12.31
C LEU A 132 2.48 -6.59 13.55
N GLY A 133 1.87 -6.21 14.68
CA GLY A 133 2.56 -6.06 15.96
C GLY A 133 3.12 -7.38 16.53
N ALA A 134 2.45 -8.51 16.25
CA ALA A 134 2.96 -9.84 16.58
C ALA A 134 4.10 -10.26 15.64
N LEU A 135 4.02 -9.95 14.35
CA LEU A 135 5.05 -10.28 13.37
C LEU A 135 6.33 -9.47 13.53
N TYR A 136 6.22 -8.16 13.81
CA TYR A 136 7.35 -7.22 13.83
C TYR A 136 7.61 -6.68 15.23
N ALA A 137 8.86 -6.77 15.71
CA ALA A 137 9.29 -6.25 17.01
C ALA A 137 9.62 -4.76 16.93
N GLU A 138 10.34 -4.33 15.90
CA GLU A 138 10.94 -3.00 15.80
C GLU A 138 10.55 -2.23 14.53
N HIS A 139 10.18 -2.95 13.44
CA HIS A 139 9.87 -2.30 12.17
C HIS A 139 8.60 -1.44 12.28
N PRO A 140 8.59 -0.17 11.76
CA PRO A 140 7.44 0.74 11.87
C PRO A 140 6.13 0.23 11.23
N VAL A 141 6.18 -0.78 10.38
CA VAL A 141 4.97 -1.40 9.79
C VAL A 141 3.99 -1.94 10.84
N ARG A 142 4.48 -2.20 12.05
CA ARG A 142 3.66 -2.64 13.20
C ARG A 142 2.65 -1.58 13.67
N HIS A 143 2.88 -0.32 13.31
CA HIS A 143 2.07 0.80 13.74
C HIS A 143 1.05 1.21 12.67
N PRO A 144 -0.12 1.70 13.09
CA PRO A 144 -1.12 2.24 12.18
C PRO A 144 -0.57 3.34 11.26
N VAL A 145 -1.02 3.36 10.01
CA VAL A 145 -0.59 4.35 9.02
C VAL A 145 -0.84 5.79 9.49
N GLY A 146 -1.99 6.03 10.12
CA GLY A 146 -2.36 7.32 10.68
C GLY A 146 -1.73 7.63 12.04
N GLY A 147 -0.94 6.69 12.60
CA GLY A 147 -0.44 6.78 13.97
C GLY A 147 -1.53 6.52 15.02
N THR A 148 -1.33 7.04 16.21
CA THR A 148 -2.29 7.04 17.34
C THR A 148 -2.65 8.46 17.74
N VAL A 149 -3.71 8.62 18.54
CA VAL A 149 -4.10 9.94 19.06
C VAL A 149 -2.96 10.57 19.86
N GLU A 150 -2.18 9.75 20.57
CA GLU A 150 -1.03 10.18 21.35
C GLU A 150 0.14 10.60 20.44
N SER A 151 0.47 9.80 19.42
CA SER A 151 1.61 10.09 18.54
C SER A 151 1.39 11.35 17.69
N ILE A 152 0.17 11.59 17.21
CA ILE A 152 -0.14 12.79 16.43
C ILE A 152 -0.16 14.07 17.28
N ALA A 153 -0.22 13.98 18.59
CA ALA A 153 -0.13 15.13 19.49
C ALA A 153 1.25 15.82 19.42
N ASP A 154 2.29 15.06 19.11
CA ASP A 154 3.67 15.54 19.01
C ASP A 154 4.02 16.11 17.60
N ILE A 155 3.08 16.06 16.65
CA ILE A 155 3.29 16.59 15.30
C ILE A 155 2.99 18.09 15.28
N ASP A 156 3.97 18.90 14.95
CA ASP A 156 3.85 20.35 14.83
C ASP A 156 4.19 20.84 13.40
N VAL A 157 4.16 22.15 13.21
CA VAL A 157 4.48 22.79 11.91
C VAL A 157 5.92 22.49 11.48
N GLU A 158 6.87 22.50 12.41
CA GLU A 158 8.29 22.30 12.09
C GLU A 158 8.54 20.87 11.64
N GLU A 159 7.90 19.91 12.31
CA GLU A 159 7.95 18.49 11.95
C GLU A 159 7.39 18.24 10.54
N LEU A 160 6.19 18.75 10.25
CA LEU A 160 5.56 18.61 8.94
C LEU A 160 6.40 19.25 7.83
N LEU A 161 6.97 20.45 8.08
CA LEU A 161 7.85 21.11 7.14
C LEU A 161 9.19 20.36 6.95
N ALA A 162 9.73 19.75 7.99
CA ALA A 162 10.94 18.94 7.89
C ALA A 162 10.71 17.73 6.98
N CYS A 163 9.60 17.00 7.18
CA CYS A 163 9.23 15.87 6.34
C CYS A 163 8.92 16.29 4.90
N HIS A 164 8.18 17.38 4.69
CA HIS A 164 7.89 17.88 3.35
C HIS A 164 9.18 18.23 2.60
N ARG A 165 10.09 19.00 3.21
CA ARG A 165 11.38 19.37 2.61
C ARG A 165 12.28 18.17 2.33
N ALA A 166 12.21 17.14 3.16
CA ALA A 166 13.01 15.93 3.01
C ALA A 166 12.54 15.06 1.83
N PHE A 167 11.25 14.83 1.70
CA PHE A 167 10.73 13.80 0.82
C PHE A 167 10.00 14.30 -0.43
N TYR A 168 9.45 15.53 -0.43
CA TYR A 168 8.72 16.07 -1.59
C TYR A 168 9.72 16.73 -2.56
N ARG A 169 10.52 15.88 -3.20
CA ARG A 169 11.56 16.22 -4.16
C ARG A 169 11.38 15.45 -5.46
N ALA A 170 11.76 16.04 -6.59
CA ALA A 170 11.56 15.45 -7.91
C ALA A 170 12.16 14.04 -8.05
N GLY A 171 13.34 13.78 -7.45
CA GLY A 171 13.96 12.44 -7.47
C GLY A 171 13.23 11.38 -6.63
N ASN A 172 12.30 11.79 -5.76
CA ASN A 172 11.51 10.90 -4.92
C ASN A 172 10.03 10.82 -5.34
N MET A 173 9.69 11.32 -6.54
CA MET A 173 8.30 11.43 -6.98
C MET A 173 8.12 10.82 -8.37
N ALA A 174 6.95 10.28 -8.63
CA ALA A 174 6.54 9.80 -9.93
C ALA A 174 5.22 10.44 -10.33
N LEU A 175 5.21 11.14 -11.48
CA LEU A 175 4.00 11.64 -12.12
C LEU A 175 3.60 10.68 -13.25
N ALA A 176 2.35 10.24 -13.25
CA ALA A 176 1.74 9.53 -14.36
C ALA A 176 0.44 10.19 -14.79
N VAL A 177 0.27 10.35 -16.09
CA VAL A 177 -0.95 10.94 -16.70
C VAL A 177 -1.46 10.00 -17.77
N ALA A 178 -2.74 9.67 -17.73
CA ALA A 178 -3.43 8.86 -18.73
C ALA A 178 -4.68 9.57 -19.26
N GLY A 179 -4.96 9.42 -20.55
CA GLY A 179 -6.15 10.00 -21.18
C GLY A 179 -5.85 10.75 -22.48
N PRO A 180 -6.81 11.53 -22.99
CA PRO A 180 -6.65 12.31 -24.21
C PRO A 180 -5.81 13.59 -23.94
N VAL A 181 -4.52 13.42 -23.73
CA VAL A 181 -3.56 14.47 -23.38
C VAL A 181 -2.43 14.55 -24.38
N ASP A 182 -1.87 15.74 -24.55
CA ASP A 182 -0.62 15.96 -25.26
C ASP A 182 0.56 15.73 -24.30
N PRO A 183 1.47 14.77 -24.58
CA PRO A 183 2.64 14.52 -23.75
C PRO A 183 3.56 15.73 -23.58
N GLU A 184 3.75 16.55 -24.62
CA GLU A 184 4.59 17.74 -24.55
C GLU A 184 3.99 18.74 -23.56
N ARG A 185 2.66 18.92 -23.59
CA ARG A 185 1.97 19.80 -22.64
C ARG A 185 2.07 19.32 -21.20
N VAL A 186 2.03 18.00 -20.96
CA VAL A 186 2.25 17.43 -19.62
C VAL A 186 3.66 17.75 -19.12
N LEU A 187 4.68 17.61 -19.98
CA LEU A 187 6.07 17.91 -19.63
C LEU A 187 6.27 19.40 -19.35
N GLU A 188 5.72 20.30 -20.18
CA GLU A 188 5.78 21.76 -19.94
C GLU A 188 5.21 22.13 -18.56
N LEU A 189 4.06 21.56 -18.19
CA LEU A 189 3.43 21.83 -16.90
C LEU A 189 4.26 21.27 -15.73
N ALA A 190 4.81 20.07 -15.91
CA ALA A 190 5.68 19.47 -14.90
C ALA A 190 6.98 20.26 -14.69
N ASP A 191 7.62 20.71 -15.78
CA ASP A 191 8.84 21.53 -15.75
C ASP A 191 8.60 22.90 -15.14
N ALA A 192 7.41 23.48 -15.38
CA ALA A 192 7.00 24.76 -14.79
C ALA A 192 6.69 24.65 -13.29
N ALA A 193 6.48 23.44 -12.77
CA ALA A 193 6.21 23.23 -11.35
C ALA A 193 7.48 23.45 -10.53
N ALA A 194 7.38 24.24 -9.47
CA ALA A 194 8.51 24.55 -8.60
C ALA A 194 8.79 23.41 -7.58
N ILE A 195 8.83 22.17 -8.05
CA ILE A 195 9.18 21.02 -7.19
C ILE A 195 10.68 21.02 -6.95
N PRO A 196 11.16 20.97 -5.69
CA PRO A 196 12.57 20.96 -5.40
C PRO A 196 13.28 19.76 -6.07
N ALA A 197 14.42 20.03 -6.72
CA ALA A 197 15.27 18.99 -7.29
C ALA A 197 15.98 18.17 -6.20
N GLY A 198 16.48 17.00 -6.56
CA GLY A 198 17.33 16.14 -5.72
C GLY A 198 16.63 14.89 -5.22
N GLU A 199 17.45 14.02 -4.63
CA GLU A 199 17.03 12.77 -4.04
C GLU A 199 16.58 12.97 -2.58
N PRO A 200 15.76 12.04 -2.04
CA PRO A 200 15.43 12.05 -0.62
C PRO A 200 16.67 11.74 0.22
N PRO A 201 16.68 12.14 1.50
CA PRO A 201 17.73 11.75 2.41
C PRO A 201 17.74 10.23 2.67
N ALA A 202 18.86 9.73 3.19
CA ALA A 202 18.93 8.35 3.68
C ALA A 202 17.82 8.09 4.72
N ARG A 203 17.20 6.92 4.63
CA ARG A 203 16.15 6.48 5.55
C ARG A 203 16.73 5.52 6.57
N PHE A 204 16.34 5.69 7.81
CA PHE A 204 16.69 4.81 8.91
C PHE A 204 15.45 4.01 9.32
N CYS A 205 15.43 2.75 8.98
CA CYS A 205 14.37 1.82 9.34
C CYS A 205 15.05 0.54 9.86
N PRO A 206 14.67 0.04 11.03
CA PRO A 206 15.22 -1.22 11.53
C PRO A 206 14.95 -2.37 10.56
N GLU A 207 15.98 -3.18 10.28
CA GLU A 207 15.79 -4.46 9.61
C GLU A 207 15.24 -5.46 10.65
N ASP A 208 14.02 -5.87 10.49
CA ASP A 208 13.35 -6.80 11.41
C ASP A 208 13.08 -8.14 10.71
N LEU A 209 14.17 -8.89 10.48
CA LEU A 209 14.18 -10.19 9.77
C LEU A 209 14.21 -11.39 10.71
N GLY A 210 14.26 -11.14 12.01
CA GLY A 210 14.21 -12.17 13.05
C GLY A 210 12.86 -12.91 13.11
N PRO A 211 12.69 -13.82 14.07
CA PRO A 211 11.40 -14.47 14.31
C PRO A 211 10.33 -13.44 14.68
N PRO A 212 9.03 -13.77 14.60
CA PRO A 212 7.96 -12.93 15.08
C PRO A 212 8.18 -12.50 16.53
N SER A 213 7.74 -11.28 16.86
CA SER A 213 7.80 -10.71 18.20
C SER A 213 6.97 -11.53 19.20
N LEU A 214 5.80 -11.96 18.75
CA LEU A 214 4.86 -12.80 19.49
C LEU A 214 4.36 -13.92 18.59
N ALA A 215 4.17 -15.12 19.14
CA ALA A 215 3.55 -16.20 18.39
C ALA A 215 2.03 -16.00 18.22
N HIS A 216 1.41 -15.33 19.19
CA HIS A 216 -0.03 -15.09 19.22
C HIS A 216 -0.38 -13.79 19.94
N VAL A 217 -1.47 -13.15 19.52
CA VAL A 217 -2.05 -12.00 20.21
C VAL A 217 -3.58 -12.08 20.18
N ASP A 218 -4.22 -11.77 21.32
CA ASP A 218 -5.66 -11.59 21.44
C ASP A 218 -6.00 -10.09 21.48
N VAL A 219 -6.96 -9.69 20.64
CA VAL A 219 -7.53 -8.35 20.60
C VAL A 219 -8.96 -8.43 21.10
N SER A 220 -9.20 -7.94 22.32
CA SER A 220 -10.55 -7.94 22.91
C SER A 220 -11.42 -6.86 22.26
N MET A 221 -12.53 -7.27 21.64
CA MET A 221 -13.54 -6.40 21.03
C MET A 221 -14.90 -7.10 21.09
N ASP A 222 -15.97 -6.30 21.15
CA ASP A 222 -17.33 -6.80 21.00
C ASP A 222 -17.64 -6.98 19.51
N VAL A 223 -17.66 -8.22 19.04
CA VAL A 223 -17.86 -8.58 17.65
C VAL A 223 -18.96 -9.62 17.49
N ALA A 224 -19.72 -9.54 16.40
CA ALA A 224 -20.77 -10.51 16.13
C ALA A 224 -20.23 -11.95 15.89
N ARG A 225 -19.03 -12.05 15.32
CA ARG A 225 -18.28 -13.29 15.12
C ARG A 225 -16.79 -13.04 15.32
N PRO A 226 -16.09 -13.90 16.07
CA PRO A 226 -14.65 -13.80 16.22
C PRO A 226 -13.91 -13.90 14.88
N ARG A 227 -12.76 -13.21 14.76
CA ARG A 227 -11.88 -13.27 13.60
C ARG A 227 -10.57 -13.91 13.98
N PHE A 228 -10.10 -14.77 13.10
CA PHE A 228 -8.78 -15.38 13.19
C PHE A 228 -7.92 -14.89 12.04
N LEU A 229 -6.70 -14.50 12.35
CA LEU A 229 -5.70 -14.07 11.39
C LEU A 229 -4.44 -14.91 11.56
N LEU A 230 -3.92 -15.44 10.45
CA LEU A 230 -2.62 -16.09 10.37
C LEU A 230 -1.71 -15.26 9.45
N GLY A 231 -0.56 -14.86 9.94
CA GLY A 231 0.40 -14.06 9.17
C GLY A 231 1.77 -14.70 9.09
N TYR A 232 2.46 -14.40 7.99
CA TYR A 232 3.85 -14.78 7.76
C TYR A 232 4.64 -13.56 7.34
N LYS A 233 5.79 -13.28 7.96
CA LYS A 233 6.63 -12.15 7.58
C LYS A 233 7.77 -12.58 6.67
N GLU A 234 8.21 -11.67 5.82
CA GLU A 234 9.43 -11.85 5.02
C GLU A 234 10.65 -11.91 5.92
N ARG A 235 11.52 -12.87 5.62
CA ARG A 235 12.82 -13.01 6.26
C ARG A 235 13.99 -12.64 5.36
N GLN A 236 13.67 -12.23 4.13
CA GLN A 236 14.65 -11.77 3.16
C GLN A 236 14.12 -10.55 2.42
N LEU A 237 14.88 -9.46 2.46
CA LEU A 237 14.57 -8.24 1.71
C LEU A 237 15.19 -8.31 0.33
N ILE A 238 14.49 -7.71 -0.65
CA ILE A 238 14.94 -7.62 -2.03
C ILE A 238 15.03 -6.15 -2.40
N SER A 239 16.24 -5.68 -2.66
CA SER A 239 16.50 -4.29 -3.05
C SER A 239 16.22 -4.02 -4.54
N ASP A 240 16.48 -5.01 -5.41
CA ASP A 240 16.23 -4.90 -6.84
C ASP A 240 14.73 -4.82 -7.15
N ALA A 241 14.33 -3.82 -7.94
CA ALA A 241 12.93 -3.52 -8.23
C ALA A 241 12.24 -4.63 -9.06
N ASP A 242 12.94 -5.17 -10.04
CA ASP A 242 12.42 -6.22 -10.91
C ASP A 242 12.28 -7.55 -10.16
N ALA A 243 13.25 -7.87 -9.30
CA ALA A 243 13.18 -9.05 -8.45
C ALA A 243 12.06 -8.94 -7.40
N ARG A 244 11.82 -7.74 -6.85
CA ARG A 244 10.65 -7.49 -5.99
C ARG A 244 9.34 -7.70 -6.72
N LEU A 245 9.21 -7.14 -7.91
CA LEU A 245 8.01 -7.34 -8.73
C LEU A 245 7.76 -8.83 -9.00
N GLN A 246 8.81 -9.58 -9.35
CA GLN A 246 8.69 -11.03 -9.55
C GLN A 246 8.26 -11.76 -8.26
N ARG A 247 8.85 -11.41 -7.12
CA ARG A 247 8.44 -11.92 -5.80
C ARG A 247 6.96 -11.68 -5.54
N ASP A 248 6.50 -10.45 -5.74
CA ASP A 248 5.13 -10.04 -5.44
C ASP A 248 4.11 -10.73 -6.35
N LEU A 249 4.44 -10.88 -7.64
CA LEU A 249 3.62 -11.61 -8.61
C LEU A 249 3.58 -13.10 -8.28
N ALA A 250 4.73 -13.72 -7.98
CA ALA A 250 4.79 -15.12 -7.56
C ALA A 250 3.99 -15.37 -6.28
N THR A 251 4.04 -14.43 -5.32
CA THR A 251 3.25 -14.50 -4.08
C THR A 251 1.76 -14.45 -4.35
N ARG A 252 1.30 -13.52 -5.20
CA ARG A 252 -0.12 -13.40 -5.57
C ARG A 252 -0.63 -14.68 -6.24
N ILE A 253 0.15 -15.24 -7.17
CA ILE A 253 -0.20 -16.51 -7.83
C ILE A 253 -0.20 -17.66 -6.82
N CYS A 254 0.80 -17.74 -5.94
CA CYS A 254 0.87 -18.75 -4.90
C CYS A 254 -0.36 -18.71 -3.99
N MET A 255 -0.72 -17.54 -3.48
CA MET A 255 -1.89 -17.37 -2.62
C MET A 255 -3.18 -17.78 -3.35
N ASP A 256 -3.29 -17.47 -4.64
CA ASP A 256 -4.45 -17.87 -5.43
C ASP A 256 -4.51 -19.37 -5.73
N LEU A 257 -3.37 -20.01 -5.95
CA LEU A 257 -3.31 -21.47 -6.11
C LEU A 257 -3.74 -22.18 -4.83
N VAL A 258 -3.35 -21.65 -3.67
CA VAL A 258 -3.63 -22.28 -2.37
C VAL A 258 -4.99 -21.88 -1.80
N LEU A 259 -5.28 -20.56 -1.79
CA LEU A 259 -6.44 -19.98 -1.10
C LEU A 259 -7.55 -19.52 -2.06
N GLY A 260 -7.30 -19.52 -3.36
CA GLY A 260 -8.26 -19.08 -4.35
C GLY A 260 -9.48 -19.99 -4.44
N ALA A 261 -10.63 -19.46 -4.87
CA ALA A 261 -11.87 -20.20 -5.00
C ALA A 261 -11.81 -21.42 -5.96
N GLY A 262 -10.78 -21.51 -6.79
CA GLY A 262 -10.53 -22.67 -7.67
C GLY A 262 -9.48 -23.64 -7.13
N SER A 263 -9.14 -23.58 -5.84
CA SER A 263 -8.25 -24.55 -5.17
C SER A 263 -9.09 -25.72 -4.66
N ASP A 264 -8.84 -26.93 -5.16
CA ASP A 264 -9.54 -28.14 -4.73
C ASP A 264 -9.33 -28.40 -3.24
N ALA A 265 -8.11 -28.19 -2.75
CA ALA A 265 -7.77 -28.36 -1.34
C ALA A 265 -8.51 -27.35 -0.44
N ARG A 266 -8.65 -26.09 -0.87
CA ARG A 266 -9.50 -25.11 -0.18
C ARG A 266 -10.96 -25.55 -0.16
N GLU A 267 -11.50 -25.98 -1.30
CA GLU A 267 -12.88 -26.40 -1.42
C GLU A 267 -13.19 -27.61 -0.54
N GLU A 268 -12.28 -28.58 -0.45
CA GLU A 268 -12.41 -29.74 0.42
C GLU A 268 -12.48 -29.34 1.90
N LEU A 269 -11.59 -28.48 2.37
CA LEU A 269 -11.57 -27.99 3.74
C LEU A 269 -12.81 -27.14 4.07
N GLN A 270 -13.27 -26.30 3.13
CA GLN A 270 -14.49 -25.53 3.28
C GLN A 270 -15.73 -26.43 3.36
N ARG A 271 -15.83 -27.45 2.49
CA ARG A 271 -16.88 -28.46 2.52
C ARG A 271 -16.85 -29.27 3.83
N GLY A 272 -15.65 -29.53 4.34
CA GLY A 272 -15.43 -30.13 5.65
C GLY A 272 -15.75 -29.21 6.84
N GLY A 273 -16.11 -27.96 6.60
CA GLY A 273 -16.47 -26.97 7.62
C GLY A 273 -15.27 -26.42 8.42
N ALA A 274 -14.07 -26.43 7.84
CA ALA A 274 -12.90 -25.82 8.49
C ALA A 274 -13.02 -24.29 8.53
N PHE A 275 -13.52 -23.68 7.46
CA PHE A 275 -13.79 -22.24 7.33
C PHE A 275 -14.95 -22.00 6.33
N ASP A 276 -15.45 -20.79 6.26
CA ASP A 276 -16.52 -20.36 5.37
C ASP A 276 -16.02 -19.40 4.26
N ASP A 277 -16.95 -18.73 3.59
CA ASP A 277 -16.65 -17.79 2.50
C ASP A 277 -15.95 -16.50 2.95
N SER A 278 -15.82 -16.26 4.27
CA SER A 278 -15.10 -15.10 4.83
C SER A 278 -13.59 -15.18 4.65
N LEU A 279 -13.05 -16.37 4.29
CA LEU A 279 -11.62 -16.58 4.11
C LEU A 279 -11.06 -15.69 3.00
N THR A 280 -10.13 -14.82 3.37
CA THR A 280 -9.40 -13.94 2.46
C THR A 280 -7.90 -13.97 2.74
N GLY A 281 -7.10 -13.79 1.69
CA GLY A 281 -5.66 -13.67 1.80
C GLY A 281 -5.16 -12.37 1.17
N SER A 282 -4.15 -11.77 1.77
CA SER A 282 -3.49 -10.56 1.28
C SER A 282 -1.98 -10.65 1.45
N TYR A 283 -1.25 -9.91 0.63
CA TYR A 283 0.20 -9.77 0.72
C TYR A 283 0.60 -8.31 0.63
N LEU A 284 1.41 -7.89 1.57
CA LEU A 284 2.09 -6.60 1.60
C LEU A 284 3.55 -6.83 1.20
N GLY A 285 3.95 -6.33 0.04
CA GLY A 285 5.32 -6.42 -0.44
C GLY A 285 5.95 -5.04 -0.59
N GLU A 286 6.92 -4.72 0.23
CA GLU A 286 7.69 -3.48 0.15
C GLU A 286 9.21 -3.79 0.08
N ALA A 287 10.01 -2.76 -0.12
CA ALA A 287 11.47 -2.93 -0.20
C ALA A 287 12.09 -3.33 1.15
N ARG A 288 11.50 -2.89 2.25
CA ARG A 288 12.06 -3.00 3.60
C ARG A 288 11.30 -3.94 4.51
N PHE A 289 10.15 -4.44 4.08
CA PHE A 289 9.36 -5.44 4.79
C PHE A 289 8.43 -6.16 3.82
N GLY A 290 7.85 -7.25 4.29
CA GLY A 290 6.76 -7.95 3.62
C GLY A 290 6.05 -8.89 4.56
N ALA A 291 4.74 -9.03 4.37
CA ALA A 291 3.92 -9.94 5.13
C ALA A 291 2.76 -10.48 4.31
N ALA A 292 2.49 -11.80 4.42
CA ALA A 292 1.23 -12.38 4.00
C ALA A 292 0.30 -12.48 5.21
N ALA A 293 -0.97 -12.22 5.00
CA ALA A 293 -2.00 -12.39 6.02
C ALA A 293 -3.20 -13.15 5.43
N VAL A 294 -3.71 -14.11 6.18
CA VAL A 294 -4.93 -14.85 5.88
C VAL A 294 -5.90 -14.61 7.01
N VAL A 295 -7.13 -14.25 6.68
CA VAL A 295 -8.17 -13.84 7.64
C VAL A 295 -9.43 -14.63 7.38
N CYS A 296 -10.10 -15.10 8.43
CA CYS A 296 -11.46 -15.61 8.35
C CYS A 296 -12.24 -15.34 9.64
N GLU A 297 -13.56 -15.44 9.57
CA GLU A 297 -14.45 -15.44 10.73
C GLU A 297 -14.66 -16.88 11.21
N THR A 298 -14.46 -17.13 12.51
CA THR A 298 -14.59 -18.48 13.07
C THR A 298 -14.76 -18.48 14.58
N GLU A 299 -15.55 -19.44 15.08
CA GLU A 299 -15.63 -19.78 16.50
C GLU A 299 -14.52 -20.77 16.93
N ASP A 300 -13.93 -21.49 15.97
CA ASP A 300 -12.88 -22.50 16.22
C ASP A 300 -11.57 -22.12 15.53
N ALA A 301 -10.83 -21.22 16.19
CA ALA A 301 -9.55 -20.73 15.69
C ALA A 301 -8.50 -21.85 15.52
N GLY A 302 -8.50 -22.84 16.41
CA GLY A 302 -7.52 -23.95 16.35
C GLY A 302 -7.72 -24.80 15.09
N ARG A 303 -8.96 -25.15 14.78
CA ARG A 303 -9.28 -25.92 13.56
C ARG A 303 -8.92 -25.17 12.28
N VAL A 304 -9.20 -23.86 12.27
CA VAL A 304 -8.84 -23.00 11.13
C VAL A 304 -7.32 -22.88 10.99
N GLU A 305 -6.61 -22.67 12.08
CA GLU A 305 -5.14 -22.60 12.07
C GLU A 305 -4.52 -23.87 11.49
N ASP A 306 -4.92 -25.05 11.99
CA ASP A 306 -4.43 -26.34 11.49
C ASP A 306 -4.70 -26.51 9.99
N ALA A 307 -5.92 -26.14 9.54
CA ALA A 307 -6.30 -26.22 8.13
C ALA A 307 -5.46 -25.27 7.25
N LEU A 308 -5.27 -24.01 7.68
CA LEU A 308 -4.50 -23.02 6.92
C LEU A 308 -3.02 -23.37 6.86
N ARG A 309 -2.41 -23.81 7.98
CA ARG A 309 -1.03 -24.29 7.99
C ARG A 309 -0.87 -25.49 7.07
N GLY A 310 -1.81 -26.44 7.14
CA GLY A 310 -1.84 -27.59 6.24
C GLY A 310 -1.93 -27.23 4.76
N LEU A 311 -2.53 -26.09 4.40
CA LEU A 311 -2.58 -25.59 3.02
C LEU A 311 -1.31 -24.83 2.62
N LEU A 312 -0.83 -23.93 3.47
CA LEU A 312 0.21 -22.96 3.12
C LEU A 312 1.63 -23.53 3.24
N GLU A 313 1.86 -24.37 4.25
CA GLU A 313 3.19 -24.85 4.61
C GLU A 313 3.61 -26.14 3.87
N ARG A 314 2.66 -26.89 3.28
CA ARG A 314 2.96 -28.04 2.44
C ARG A 314 3.33 -27.63 1.01
N PRO A 315 4.10 -28.46 0.25
CA PRO A 315 4.36 -28.23 -1.17
C PRO A 315 3.08 -28.04 -1.98
N LEU A 316 3.16 -27.25 -3.05
CA LEU A 316 2.02 -27.03 -3.94
C LEU A 316 1.59 -28.38 -4.58
N ASP A 317 0.31 -28.62 -4.60
CA ASP A 317 -0.34 -29.76 -5.28
C ASP A 317 -0.96 -29.26 -6.61
N GLY A 318 -0.30 -28.33 -7.27
CA GLY A 318 -0.73 -27.72 -8.54
C GLY A 318 0.26 -28.04 -9.67
N ASP A 319 -0.27 -28.12 -10.85
CA ASP A 319 0.50 -28.38 -12.06
C ASP A 319 0.62 -27.12 -12.96
N ALA A 320 1.25 -27.28 -14.12
CA ALA A 320 1.40 -26.21 -15.11
C ALA A 320 0.05 -25.71 -15.66
N ALA A 321 -0.99 -26.53 -15.67
CA ALA A 321 -2.33 -26.13 -16.11
C ALA A 321 -3.01 -25.23 -15.08
N ASP A 322 -2.84 -25.51 -13.80
CA ASP A 322 -3.33 -24.67 -12.71
C ASP A 322 -2.63 -23.31 -12.71
N LEU A 323 -1.30 -23.30 -12.86
CA LEU A 323 -0.55 -22.07 -13.02
C LEU A 323 -1.08 -21.25 -14.20
N GLU A 324 -1.27 -21.86 -15.36
CA GLU A 324 -1.77 -21.16 -16.55
C GLU A 324 -3.17 -20.61 -16.34
N ARG A 325 -4.06 -21.35 -15.68
CA ARG A 325 -5.41 -20.90 -15.33
C ARG A 325 -5.37 -19.65 -14.42
N ILE A 326 -4.55 -19.66 -13.37
CA ILE A 326 -4.40 -18.53 -12.45
C ILE A 326 -3.74 -17.34 -13.15
N ARG A 327 -2.68 -17.59 -13.94
CA ARG A 327 -2.01 -16.57 -14.75
C ARG A 327 -2.98 -15.83 -15.67
N ARG A 328 -3.81 -16.55 -16.41
CA ARG A 328 -4.84 -15.96 -17.29
C ARG A 328 -5.84 -15.11 -16.51
N ARG A 329 -6.22 -15.52 -15.31
CA ARG A 329 -7.09 -14.73 -14.45
C ARG A 329 -6.42 -13.40 -14.06
N HIS A 330 -5.15 -13.41 -13.66
CA HIS A 330 -4.41 -12.20 -13.30
C HIS A 330 -4.16 -11.29 -14.51
N LEU A 331 -3.75 -11.86 -15.65
CA LEU A 331 -3.61 -11.11 -16.89
C LEU A 331 -4.95 -10.47 -17.31
N GLY A 332 -6.04 -11.22 -17.22
CA GLY A 332 -7.38 -10.69 -17.48
C GLY A 332 -7.77 -9.55 -16.52
N ALA A 333 -7.34 -9.58 -15.27
CA ALA A 333 -7.54 -8.48 -14.32
C ALA A 333 -6.70 -7.25 -14.68
N LEU A 334 -5.44 -7.44 -15.05
CA LEU A 334 -4.57 -6.36 -15.54
C LEU A 334 -5.11 -5.72 -16.81
N VAL A 335 -5.57 -6.53 -17.79
CA VAL A 335 -6.17 -6.02 -19.02
C VAL A 335 -7.44 -5.22 -18.74
N ARG A 336 -8.29 -5.70 -17.82
CA ARG A 336 -9.49 -4.94 -17.41
C ARG A 336 -9.14 -3.63 -16.70
N ALA A 337 -8.00 -3.55 -15.98
CA ALA A 337 -7.54 -2.29 -15.40
C ALA A 337 -7.27 -1.22 -16.47
N PHE A 338 -6.95 -1.63 -17.71
CA PHE A 338 -6.80 -0.72 -18.85
C PHE A 338 -8.12 -0.14 -19.39
N ASP A 339 -9.26 -0.58 -18.88
CA ASP A 339 -10.57 0.02 -19.17
C ASP A 339 -10.91 1.18 -18.21
N SER A 340 -10.01 1.50 -17.27
CA SER A 340 -10.10 2.63 -16.36
C SER A 340 -8.90 3.55 -16.55
N VAL A 341 -9.18 4.82 -16.92
CA VAL A 341 -8.13 5.83 -17.06
C VAL A 341 -7.37 6.05 -15.75
N GLN A 342 -8.06 5.97 -14.62
CA GLN A 342 -7.47 6.09 -13.29
C GLN A 342 -6.54 4.92 -13.00
N SER A 343 -6.98 3.68 -13.23
CA SER A 343 -6.16 2.49 -13.02
C SER A 343 -4.88 2.49 -13.86
N LEU A 344 -4.96 2.98 -15.10
CA LEU A 344 -3.79 3.18 -15.97
C LEU A 344 -2.79 4.15 -15.35
N ALA A 345 -3.26 5.31 -14.91
CA ALA A 345 -2.39 6.31 -14.30
C ALA A 345 -1.77 5.80 -12.98
N PHE A 346 -2.56 5.15 -12.12
CA PHE A 346 -2.06 4.55 -10.88
C PHE A 346 -0.99 3.49 -11.13
N GLY A 347 -1.24 2.51 -12.00
CA GLY A 347 -0.27 1.47 -12.32
C GLY A 347 1.04 2.04 -12.85
N GLN A 348 0.96 3.06 -13.72
CA GLN A 348 2.16 3.71 -14.26
C GLN A 348 2.91 4.57 -13.24
N ALA A 349 2.21 5.22 -12.30
CA ALA A 349 2.85 5.95 -11.21
C ALA A 349 3.56 5.01 -10.23
N GLU A 350 2.92 3.89 -9.88
CA GLU A 350 3.49 2.86 -9.02
C GLU A 350 4.75 2.22 -9.64
N GLU A 351 4.66 1.73 -10.87
CA GLU A 351 5.81 1.17 -11.58
C GLU A 351 6.95 2.17 -11.74
N ALA A 352 6.63 3.47 -11.97
CA ALA A 352 7.64 4.52 -12.08
C ALA A 352 8.36 4.77 -10.74
N LEU A 353 7.61 4.86 -9.65
CA LEU A 353 8.17 5.07 -8.31
C LEU A 353 9.04 3.89 -7.87
N LEU A 354 8.66 2.68 -8.25
CA LEU A 354 9.42 1.45 -7.95
C LEU A 354 10.63 1.26 -8.86
N GLY A 355 10.79 2.06 -9.92
CA GLY A 355 11.87 1.89 -10.91
C GLY A 355 11.63 0.75 -11.90
N VAL A 356 10.41 0.24 -12.00
CA VAL A 356 10.01 -0.82 -12.93
C VAL A 356 9.70 -0.23 -14.31
N ALA A 357 9.99 -0.97 -15.39
CA ALA A 357 9.66 -0.56 -16.74
C ALA A 357 8.13 -0.39 -16.94
N PRO A 358 7.68 0.49 -17.85
CA PRO A 358 6.26 0.62 -18.18
C PRO A 358 5.64 -0.73 -18.56
N PHE A 359 4.49 -1.04 -17.94
CA PHE A 359 3.77 -2.31 -18.11
C PHE A 359 4.61 -3.57 -17.77
N GLY A 360 5.63 -3.41 -16.93
CA GLY A 360 6.55 -4.49 -16.54
C GLY A 360 5.85 -5.67 -15.86
N GLN A 361 4.73 -5.43 -15.19
CA GLN A 361 3.93 -6.50 -14.59
C GLN A 361 3.44 -7.53 -15.60
N LEU A 362 3.04 -7.12 -16.82
CA LEU A 362 2.56 -8.04 -17.87
C LEU A 362 3.66 -9.02 -18.29
N ALA A 363 4.81 -8.49 -18.67
CA ALA A 363 5.93 -9.31 -19.14
C ALA A 363 6.43 -10.28 -18.04
N ARG A 364 6.49 -9.82 -16.79
CA ARG A 364 6.91 -10.66 -15.66
C ARG A 364 5.90 -11.75 -15.33
N MET A 365 4.59 -11.44 -15.40
CA MET A 365 3.53 -12.43 -15.20
C MET A 365 3.58 -13.56 -16.23
N GLU A 366 3.84 -13.23 -17.49
CA GLU A 366 3.97 -14.22 -18.56
C GLU A 366 5.18 -15.15 -18.38
N GLY A 367 6.27 -14.63 -17.80
CA GLY A 367 7.52 -15.38 -17.60
C GLY A 367 7.55 -16.32 -16.39
N LEU A 368 6.60 -16.18 -15.44
CA LEU A 368 6.59 -16.98 -14.20
C LEU A 368 6.40 -18.48 -14.50
N GLN A 369 7.20 -19.33 -13.83
CA GLN A 369 7.09 -20.77 -13.87
C GLN A 369 6.55 -21.32 -12.53
N ILE A 370 6.08 -22.58 -12.53
CA ILE A 370 5.54 -23.19 -11.31
C ILE A 370 6.62 -23.35 -10.24
N GLU A 371 7.87 -23.56 -10.66
CA GLU A 371 9.03 -23.65 -9.79
C GLU A 371 9.32 -22.34 -9.06
N ASP A 372 9.10 -21.18 -9.71
CA ASP A 372 9.22 -19.86 -9.09
C ASP A 372 8.16 -19.69 -7.99
N VAL A 373 6.94 -20.16 -8.25
CA VAL A 373 5.82 -20.07 -7.31
C VAL A 373 6.04 -21.00 -6.12
N GLU A 374 6.53 -22.24 -6.33
CA GLU A 374 6.86 -23.19 -5.26
C GLU A 374 8.04 -22.69 -4.42
N ALA A 375 9.11 -22.18 -5.04
CA ALA A 375 10.22 -21.57 -4.32
C ALA A 375 9.74 -20.40 -3.46
N ARG A 376 8.80 -19.60 -4.00
CA ARG A 376 8.21 -18.48 -3.26
C ARG A 376 7.35 -18.96 -2.08
N ARG A 377 6.53 -20.00 -2.27
CA ARG A 377 5.75 -20.61 -1.21
C ARG A 377 6.66 -21.06 -0.05
N ALA A 378 7.68 -21.82 -0.38
CA ALA A 378 8.62 -22.35 0.63
C ALA A 378 9.36 -21.23 1.39
N ALA A 379 9.71 -20.14 0.72
CA ALA A 379 10.38 -19.00 1.34
C ALA A 379 9.48 -18.17 2.25
N LEU A 380 8.20 -18.00 1.88
CA LEU A 380 7.28 -17.12 2.62
C LEU A 380 6.57 -17.85 3.76
N PHE A 381 6.04 -19.06 3.49
CA PHE A 381 5.22 -19.79 4.44
C PHE A 381 6.06 -20.73 5.34
N GLU A 382 7.15 -20.19 5.88
CA GLU A 382 7.98 -20.87 6.86
C GLU A 382 7.31 -20.80 8.25
N PRO A 383 7.06 -21.93 8.93
CA PRO A 383 6.37 -21.95 10.23
C PRO A 383 6.98 -21.00 11.28
N LEU A 384 8.32 -20.91 11.32
CA LEU A 384 9.04 -20.03 12.24
C LEU A 384 8.93 -18.54 11.92
N ALA A 385 8.36 -18.17 10.78
CA ALA A 385 8.11 -16.78 10.36
C ALA A 385 6.66 -16.34 10.60
N SER A 386 5.84 -17.16 11.27
CA SER A 386 4.40 -16.95 11.41
C SER A 386 3.99 -16.49 12.80
N ALA A 387 2.90 -15.73 12.84
CA ALA A 387 2.18 -15.36 14.05
C ALA A 387 0.67 -15.40 13.79
N THR A 388 -0.10 -15.48 14.87
CA THR A 388 -1.57 -15.46 14.81
C THR A 388 -2.13 -14.30 15.61
N CYS A 389 -3.32 -13.83 15.19
CA CYS A 389 -4.11 -12.85 15.92
C CYS A 389 -5.57 -13.31 15.97
N ARG A 390 -6.19 -13.17 17.13
CA ARG A 390 -7.62 -13.38 17.32
C ARG A 390 -8.27 -12.08 17.75
N VAL A 391 -9.44 -11.78 17.17
CA VAL A 391 -10.27 -10.65 17.55
C VAL A 391 -11.63 -11.19 18.01
N GLY A 392 -11.97 -10.89 19.26
CA GLY A 392 -13.20 -11.37 19.87
C GLY A 392 -13.32 -11.08 21.36
#